data_faa193cc10e04cd7a773ebaba0437dd0
#
_entry.id   faa193cc10e04cd7a773ebaba0437dd0
#
_cell.length_a   1.000
_cell.length_b   1.000
_cell.length_c   1.000
_cell.angle_alpha   90.00
_cell.angle_beta   90.00
_cell.angle_gamma   90.00
#
_symmetry.space_group_name_H-M   'P 1'
#
loop_
_entity.id
_entity.type
_entity.pdbx_description
1 polymer ?
#
loop_
_entity_poly.entity_id
_entity_poly.type
_entity_poly.pdbx_seq_one_letter_code
_entity_poly.pdbx_strand_id
1 'polypeptide(L)'
;DRDSFKELFSDIKSGNPLNFPGYDDRLETTKTASGEEEAVVCGVAEIDKRKCCIFVMNSYFMMGSMGSAVGERITLTFEYATEHRLPVIGFTVSGGARMQEGLLSLMQMAKTSAAVKRHSDAGLLYITVITDPTTGGVTASFAMDADITLAEPGATIGFAGARVIEQTTRKSLPKEFQKAEFVLKHGFVDRIVPRAEQKKLLSELLKMHERSVRA
;
A
#
# COMPACT_ATOMS: atom_id res chain seq x y z
N ASP A 1 -8.20 -12.04 12.13
CA ASP A 1 -8.90 -12.66 13.28
C ASP A 1 -8.99 -11.64 14.42
N ARG A 2 -10.00 -11.75 15.28
CA ARG A 2 -10.15 -10.84 16.42
C ARG A 2 -8.90 -10.92 17.30
N ASP A 3 -8.47 -9.76 17.81
CA ASP A 3 -7.37 -9.59 18.77
C ASP A 3 -6.02 -10.16 18.33
N SER A 4 -5.87 -10.50 17.04
CA SER A 4 -4.62 -11.03 16.50
C SER A 4 -3.65 -9.95 16.03
N PHE A 5 -4.12 -8.71 15.80
CA PHE A 5 -3.29 -7.63 15.29
C PHE A 5 -2.37 -7.08 16.39
N LYS A 6 -1.08 -7.04 16.08
CA LYS A 6 -0.07 -6.39 16.90
C LYS A 6 0.66 -5.37 16.04
N GLU A 7 0.48 -4.10 16.38
CA GLU A 7 1.13 -3.01 15.67
C GLU A 7 2.65 -3.04 15.84
N LEU A 8 3.34 -2.69 14.75
CA LEU A 8 4.80 -2.53 14.68
C LEU A 8 5.12 -1.15 14.12
N PHE A 9 6.27 -0.59 14.53
CA PHE A 9 6.84 0.64 13.97
C PHE A 9 5.98 1.90 14.17
N SER A 10 5.12 1.93 15.19
CA SER A 10 4.28 3.09 15.52
C SER A 10 5.08 4.30 16.01
N ASP A 11 6.32 4.09 16.43
CA ASP A 11 7.28 5.12 16.85
C ASP A 11 7.85 5.92 15.66
N ILE A 12 7.79 5.40 14.44
CA ILE A 12 8.27 6.08 13.23
C ILE A 12 7.21 7.06 12.76
N LYS A 13 7.52 8.34 12.82
CA LYS A 13 6.60 9.45 12.53
C LYS A 13 7.18 10.39 11.50
N SER A 14 6.30 11.01 10.70
CA SER A 14 6.72 12.09 9.81
C SER A 14 7.18 13.31 10.59
N GLY A 15 8.23 13.92 10.07
CA GLY A 15 8.68 15.25 10.44
C GLY A 15 8.69 16.17 9.23
N ASN A 16 9.24 17.36 9.40
CA ASN A 16 9.37 18.37 8.34
C ASN A 16 10.85 18.54 7.92
N PRO A 17 11.43 17.58 7.20
CA PRO A 17 12.87 17.57 6.90
C PRO A 17 13.32 18.71 5.99
N LEU A 18 12.37 19.33 5.26
CA LEU A 18 12.66 20.41 4.31
C LEU A 18 12.20 21.79 4.81
N ASN A 19 11.71 21.87 6.05
CA ASN A 19 11.09 23.08 6.60
C ASN A 19 9.98 23.64 5.68
N PHE A 20 9.17 22.74 5.10
CA PHE A 20 8.09 23.13 4.20
C PHE A 20 7.04 23.95 4.97
N PRO A 21 6.68 25.16 4.50
CA PRO A 21 5.78 26.05 5.21
C PRO A 21 4.41 25.40 5.50
N GLY A 22 3.95 25.43 6.77
CA GLY A 22 2.66 24.92 7.20
C GLY A 22 2.54 23.39 7.22
N TYR A 23 3.62 22.64 7.00
CA TYR A 23 3.57 21.19 7.01
C TYR A 23 3.41 20.64 8.42
N ASP A 24 4.10 21.20 9.42
CA ASP A 24 3.97 20.77 10.81
C ASP A 24 2.54 20.93 11.33
N ASP A 25 1.92 22.10 11.11
CA ASP A 25 0.51 22.35 11.49
C ASP A 25 -0.44 21.37 10.79
N ARG A 26 -0.16 21.08 9.51
CA ARG A 26 -0.96 20.13 8.76
C ARG A 26 -0.82 18.69 9.26
N LEU A 27 0.38 18.28 9.68
CA LEU A 27 0.60 16.96 10.31
C LEU A 27 -0.23 16.85 11.60
N GLU A 28 -0.15 17.83 12.49
CA GLU A 28 -0.90 17.81 13.77
C GLU A 28 -2.41 17.83 13.56
N THR A 29 -2.90 18.66 12.64
CA THR A 29 -4.33 18.70 12.29
C THR A 29 -4.79 17.35 11.73
N THR A 30 -3.97 16.73 10.88
CA THR A 30 -4.32 15.45 10.25
C THR A 30 -4.29 14.31 11.25
N LYS A 31 -3.32 14.26 12.17
CA LYS A 31 -3.28 13.28 13.27
C LYS A 31 -4.55 13.34 14.10
N THR A 32 -4.95 14.55 14.49
CA THR A 32 -6.17 14.76 15.26
C THR A 32 -7.42 14.29 14.50
N ALA A 33 -7.50 14.59 13.20
CA ALA A 33 -8.66 14.26 12.38
C ALA A 33 -8.76 12.78 12.01
N SER A 34 -7.62 12.11 11.79
CA SER A 34 -7.57 10.70 11.39
C SER A 34 -7.51 9.73 12.56
N GLY A 35 -7.07 10.19 13.72
CA GLY A 35 -6.77 9.34 14.88
C GLY A 35 -5.49 8.50 14.72
N GLU A 36 -4.70 8.76 13.67
CA GLU A 36 -3.50 7.99 13.32
C GLU A 36 -2.26 8.88 13.36
N GLU A 37 -1.13 8.29 13.67
CA GLU A 37 0.16 8.99 13.69
C GLU A 37 0.79 9.14 12.30
N GLU A 38 0.35 8.31 11.32
CA GLU A 38 0.85 8.33 9.95
C GLU A 38 -0.17 7.69 8.98
N ALA A 39 0.03 7.91 7.67
CA ALA A 39 -0.84 7.41 6.60
C ALA A 39 -0.78 5.89 6.40
N VAL A 40 -0.07 5.15 7.23
CA VAL A 40 -0.01 3.70 7.20
C VAL A 40 0.12 3.14 8.62
N VAL A 41 -0.65 2.11 8.90
CA VAL A 41 -0.52 1.27 10.09
C VAL A 41 0.06 -0.08 9.65
N CYS A 42 1.10 -0.55 10.34
CA CYS A 42 1.81 -1.78 10.03
C CYS A 42 1.82 -2.71 11.23
N GLY A 43 1.79 -4.02 11.00
CA GLY A 43 1.86 -4.97 12.09
C GLY A 43 1.83 -6.43 11.66
N VAL A 44 1.74 -7.30 12.65
CA VAL A 44 1.51 -8.74 12.46
C VAL A 44 0.07 -9.05 12.80
N ALA A 45 -0.55 -9.91 12.02
CA ALA A 45 -1.92 -10.35 12.25
C ALA A 45 -2.09 -11.83 11.87
N GLU A 46 -3.27 -12.36 12.16
CA GLU A 46 -3.68 -13.68 11.67
C GLU A 46 -4.94 -13.56 10.81
N ILE A 47 -4.93 -14.26 9.69
CA ILE A 47 -6.10 -14.47 8.85
C ILE A 47 -6.40 -15.96 8.83
N ASP A 48 -7.49 -16.33 9.47
CA ASP A 48 -7.90 -17.73 9.63
C ASP A 48 -6.76 -18.59 10.23
N LYS A 49 -6.19 -18.08 11.35
CA LYS A 49 -5.06 -18.65 12.11
C LYS A 49 -3.72 -18.71 11.36
N ARG A 50 -3.60 -18.06 10.20
CA ARG A 50 -2.35 -17.95 9.44
C ARG A 50 -1.71 -16.61 9.70
N LYS A 51 -0.50 -16.64 10.27
CA LYS A 51 0.27 -15.41 10.53
C LYS A 51 0.71 -14.75 9.24
N CYS A 52 0.57 -13.44 9.19
CA CYS A 52 1.07 -12.59 8.11
C CYS A 52 1.51 -11.23 8.66
N CYS A 53 2.40 -10.56 7.98
CA CYS A 53 2.57 -9.13 8.16
C CYS A 53 1.51 -8.41 7.34
N ILE A 54 1.00 -7.30 7.88
CA ILE A 54 -0.04 -6.52 7.23
C ILE A 54 0.30 -5.04 7.33
N PHE A 55 0.06 -4.30 6.25
CA PHE A 55 0.02 -2.85 6.31
C PHE A 55 -1.28 -2.35 5.69
N VAL A 56 -1.83 -1.31 6.29
CA VAL A 56 -3.09 -0.68 5.85
C VAL A 56 -2.87 0.82 5.76
N MET A 57 -3.01 1.38 4.56
CA MET A 57 -2.92 2.81 4.33
C MET A 57 -4.24 3.50 4.68
N ASN A 58 -4.14 4.73 5.14
CA ASN A 58 -5.27 5.56 5.58
C ASN A 58 -5.37 6.84 4.74
N SER A 59 -6.44 6.97 3.94
CA SER A 59 -6.69 8.16 3.12
C SER A 59 -7.03 9.42 3.93
N TYR A 60 -7.51 9.27 5.15
CA TYR A 60 -7.79 10.41 6.03
C TYR A 60 -6.51 11.09 6.52
N PHE A 61 -5.38 10.37 6.50
CA PHE A 61 -4.09 10.99 6.77
C PHE A 61 -3.46 11.49 5.46
N MET A 62 -3.60 12.78 5.17
CA MET A 62 -3.03 13.44 3.99
C MET A 62 -3.26 12.69 2.67
N MET A 63 -4.48 12.16 2.47
CA MET A 63 -4.87 11.34 1.31
C MET A 63 -4.03 10.08 1.12
N GLY A 64 -3.51 9.49 2.20
CA GLY A 64 -2.65 8.31 2.11
C GLY A 64 -1.30 8.58 1.43
N SER A 65 -0.83 9.83 1.39
CA SER A 65 0.38 10.16 0.65
C SER A 65 1.62 9.53 1.28
N MET A 66 2.50 8.99 0.44
CA MET A 66 3.74 8.36 0.85
C MET A 66 4.81 9.41 1.14
N GLY A 67 5.11 9.63 2.42
CA GLY A 67 6.29 10.35 2.92
C GLY A 67 7.38 9.39 3.39
N SER A 68 8.44 9.94 3.97
CA SER A 68 9.59 9.18 4.50
C SER A 68 9.18 8.14 5.53
N ALA A 69 8.30 8.51 6.47
CA ALA A 69 7.83 7.60 7.52
C ALA A 69 6.98 6.47 6.96
N VAL A 70 6.09 6.74 5.98
CA VAL A 70 5.32 5.70 5.30
C VAL A 70 6.24 4.71 4.60
N GLY A 71 7.21 5.21 3.83
CA GLY A 71 8.16 4.36 3.13
C GLY A 71 9.03 3.55 4.11
N GLU A 72 9.43 4.13 5.24
CA GLU A 72 10.17 3.43 6.30
C GLU A 72 9.34 2.31 6.92
N ARG A 73 8.12 2.61 7.39
CA ARG A 73 7.24 1.62 8.01
C ARG A 73 6.97 0.43 7.08
N ILE A 74 6.70 0.69 5.78
CA ILE A 74 6.48 -0.36 4.78
C ILE A 74 7.76 -1.17 4.55
N THR A 75 8.91 -0.51 4.39
CA THR A 75 10.21 -1.18 4.25
C THR A 75 10.49 -2.13 5.41
N LEU A 76 10.38 -1.64 6.63
CA LEU A 76 10.58 -2.44 7.84
C LEU A 76 9.56 -3.57 7.98
N THR A 77 8.34 -3.39 7.48
CA THR A 77 7.34 -4.46 7.44
C THR A 77 7.80 -5.61 6.55
N PHE A 78 8.36 -5.32 5.38
CA PHE A 78 8.93 -6.34 4.50
C PHE A 78 10.19 -6.97 5.07
N GLU A 79 11.06 -6.20 5.71
CA GLU A 79 12.27 -6.71 6.36
C GLU A 79 11.92 -7.64 7.52
N TYR A 80 11.00 -7.23 8.39
CA TYR A 80 10.49 -8.06 9.47
C TYR A 80 9.84 -9.36 8.93
N ALA A 81 8.98 -9.23 7.91
CA ALA A 81 8.35 -10.38 7.28
C ALA A 81 9.37 -11.36 6.68
N THR A 82 10.43 -10.83 6.07
CA THR A 82 11.50 -11.64 5.48
C THR A 82 12.28 -12.40 6.55
N GLU A 83 12.65 -11.74 7.64
CA GLU A 83 13.35 -12.34 8.78
C GLU A 83 12.51 -13.44 9.43
N HIS A 84 11.21 -13.20 9.61
CA HIS A 84 10.28 -14.15 10.26
C HIS A 84 9.64 -15.12 9.29
N ARG A 85 9.99 -15.07 8.01
CA ARG A 85 9.44 -15.91 6.93
C ARG A 85 7.91 -15.87 6.83
N LEU A 86 7.33 -14.67 7.00
CA LEU A 86 5.90 -14.43 6.91
C LEU A 86 5.50 -13.85 5.55
N PRO A 87 4.32 -14.15 5.02
CA PRO A 87 3.74 -13.45 3.89
C PRO A 87 3.39 -12.00 4.28
N VAL A 88 3.36 -11.11 3.29
CA VAL A 88 2.88 -9.72 3.47
C VAL A 88 1.55 -9.53 2.77
N ILE A 89 0.63 -8.81 3.41
CA ILE A 89 -0.62 -8.35 2.80
C ILE A 89 -0.69 -6.83 2.96
N GLY A 90 -0.79 -6.12 1.84
CA GLY A 90 -0.87 -4.66 1.81
C GLY A 90 -2.23 -4.17 1.33
N PHE A 91 -2.86 -3.26 2.08
CA PHE A 91 -4.03 -2.52 1.64
C PHE A 91 -3.60 -1.10 1.30
N THR A 92 -3.73 -0.72 0.03
CA THR A 92 -3.24 0.56 -0.46
C THR A 92 -4.37 1.54 -0.76
N VAL A 93 -4.18 2.77 -0.33
CA VAL A 93 -4.97 3.94 -0.72
C VAL A 93 -4.06 5.15 -0.71
N SER A 94 -3.93 5.87 -1.83
CA SER A 94 -2.98 6.98 -1.88
C SER A 94 -3.23 7.94 -3.04
N GLY A 95 -3.04 9.23 -2.76
CA GLY A 95 -2.88 10.25 -3.79
C GLY A 95 -1.47 10.32 -4.42
N GLY A 96 -0.50 9.52 -3.94
CA GLY A 96 0.87 9.46 -4.45
C GLY A 96 1.94 9.90 -3.44
N ALA A 97 3.06 10.43 -3.94
CA ALA A 97 4.16 10.91 -3.10
C ALA A 97 3.78 12.19 -2.35
N ARG A 98 4.25 12.34 -1.10
CA ARG A 98 3.98 13.48 -0.24
C ARG A 98 4.78 14.71 -0.68
N MET A 99 4.10 15.71 -1.26
CA MET A 99 4.74 16.88 -1.86
C MET A 99 5.61 17.68 -0.88
N GLN A 100 5.21 17.75 0.39
CA GLN A 100 5.91 18.51 1.43
C GLN A 100 7.30 17.96 1.76
N GLU A 101 7.54 16.69 1.46
CA GLU A 101 8.83 16.04 1.64
C GLU A 101 9.66 15.96 0.34
N GLY A 102 9.18 16.53 -0.75
CA GLY A 102 9.92 16.70 -2.00
C GLY A 102 10.54 15.42 -2.52
N LEU A 103 11.84 15.47 -2.83
CA LEU A 103 12.59 14.32 -3.37
C LEU A 103 12.66 13.14 -2.38
N LEU A 104 12.62 13.39 -1.07
CA LEU A 104 12.66 12.33 -0.07
C LEU A 104 11.46 11.38 -0.21
N SER A 105 10.27 11.92 -0.51
CA SER A 105 9.09 11.10 -0.76
C SER A 105 9.20 10.28 -2.06
N LEU A 106 9.84 10.82 -3.10
CA LEU A 106 10.07 10.09 -4.34
C LEU A 106 11.07 8.94 -4.15
N MET A 107 12.09 9.13 -3.32
CA MET A 107 13.07 8.09 -3.00
C MET A 107 12.45 6.89 -2.27
N GLN A 108 11.29 7.07 -1.63
CA GLN A 108 10.58 5.96 -0.98
C GLN A 108 10.11 4.90 -1.98
N MET A 109 9.83 5.27 -3.23
CA MET A 109 9.49 4.28 -4.28
C MET A 109 10.61 3.24 -4.43
N ALA A 110 11.84 3.70 -4.66
CA ALA A 110 12.99 2.81 -4.80
C ALA A 110 13.25 1.98 -3.54
N LYS A 111 13.10 2.60 -2.36
CA LYS A 111 13.32 1.95 -1.06
C LYS A 111 12.32 0.82 -0.82
N THR A 112 11.05 1.07 -1.01
CA THR A 112 9.99 0.07 -0.81
C THR A 112 10.07 -1.05 -1.84
N SER A 113 10.27 -0.74 -3.14
CA SER A 113 10.45 -1.76 -4.18
C SER A 113 11.67 -2.64 -3.93
N ALA A 114 12.77 -2.08 -3.41
CA ALA A 114 13.95 -2.88 -3.02
C ALA A 114 13.63 -3.85 -1.86
N ALA A 115 12.80 -3.44 -0.89
CA ALA A 115 12.37 -4.31 0.19
C ALA A 115 11.43 -5.42 -0.29
N VAL A 116 10.47 -5.10 -1.17
CA VAL A 116 9.61 -6.08 -1.85
C VAL A 116 10.46 -7.10 -2.60
N LYS A 117 11.46 -6.63 -3.37
CA LYS A 117 12.36 -7.53 -4.13
C LYS A 117 13.11 -8.50 -3.21
N ARG A 118 13.68 -8.03 -2.10
CA ARG A 118 14.36 -8.91 -1.13
C ARG A 118 13.41 -9.95 -0.53
N HIS A 119 12.17 -9.56 -0.24
CA HIS A 119 11.13 -10.45 0.26
C HIS A 119 10.77 -11.54 -0.78
N SER A 120 10.57 -11.15 -2.02
CA SER A 120 10.33 -12.06 -3.15
C SER A 120 11.51 -13.01 -3.39
N ASP A 121 12.78 -12.51 -3.33
CA ASP A 121 13.97 -13.35 -3.47
C ASP A 121 14.11 -14.40 -2.36
N ALA A 122 13.56 -14.13 -1.18
CA ALA A 122 13.44 -15.10 -0.09
C ALA A 122 12.33 -16.14 -0.34
N GLY A 123 11.59 -16.00 -1.47
CA GLY A 123 10.50 -16.88 -1.89
C GLY A 123 9.27 -16.75 -1.00
N LEU A 124 8.97 -15.56 -0.53
CA LEU A 124 7.83 -15.24 0.34
C LEU A 124 6.75 -14.50 -0.44
N LEU A 125 5.51 -14.77 -0.10
CA LEU A 125 4.34 -14.23 -0.79
C LEU A 125 4.05 -12.79 -0.38
N TYR A 126 3.79 -11.94 -1.36
CA TYR A 126 3.22 -10.62 -1.19
C TYR A 126 1.91 -10.48 -1.94
N ILE A 127 0.84 -10.12 -1.26
CA ILE A 127 -0.47 -9.81 -1.83
C ILE A 127 -0.78 -8.34 -1.58
N THR A 128 -1.17 -7.61 -2.62
CA THR A 128 -1.73 -6.27 -2.46
C THR A 128 -3.23 -6.25 -2.73
N VAL A 129 -3.96 -5.44 -1.99
CA VAL A 129 -5.36 -5.11 -2.20
C VAL A 129 -5.44 -3.61 -2.45
N ILE A 130 -5.70 -3.26 -3.70
CA ILE A 130 -5.76 -1.87 -4.14
C ILE A 130 -7.16 -1.32 -3.88
N THR A 131 -7.24 -0.22 -3.12
CA THR A 131 -8.49 0.48 -2.82
C THR A 131 -8.54 1.87 -3.46
N ASP A 132 -9.69 2.53 -3.43
CA ASP A 132 -9.94 3.79 -4.13
C ASP A 132 -9.54 5.04 -3.32
N PRO A 133 -8.72 5.94 -3.89
CA PRO A 133 -7.84 5.77 -5.04
C PRO A 133 -6.46 5.24 -4.64
N THR A 134 -5.76 4.56 -5.55
CA THR A 134 -4.33 4.30 -5.41
C THR A 134 -3.61 4.82 -6.65
N THR A 135 -2.83 5.90 -6.49
CA THR A 135 -2.23 6.63 -7.62
C THR A 135 -0.79 7.04 -7.35
N GLY A 136 -0.15 7.57 -8.35
CA GLY A 136 1.17 8.21 -8.28
C GLY A 136 2.30 7.25 -7.89
N GLY A 137 3.19 7.73 -7.02
CA GLY A 137 4.36 6.96 -6.59
C GLY A 137 4.05 5.66 -5.86
N VAL A 138 2.88 5.55 -5.21
CA VAL A 138 2.44 4.31 -4.54
C VAL A 138 2.11 3.25 -5.57
N THR A 139 1.34 3.59 -6.62
CA THR A 139 1.08 2.66 -7.73
C THR A 139 2.37 2.27 -8.46
N ALA A 140 3.28 3.22 -8.68
CA ALA A 140 4.55 2.98 -9.38
C ALA A 140 5.63 2.31 -8.49
N SER A 141 5.23 1.71 -7.37
CA SER A 141 6.13 0.97 -6.47
C SER A 141 5.36 -0.18 -5.80
N PHE A 142 5.46 -0.31 -4.50
CA PHE A 142 4.98 -1.45 -3.73
C PHE A 142 3.52 -1.86 -3.99
N ALA A 143 2.64 -0.96 -4.46
CA ALA A 143 1.24 -1.35 -4.73
C ALA A 143 1.11 -2.30 -5.93
N MET A 144 2.01 -2.19 -6.92
CA MET A 144 1.99 -3.02 -8.13
C MET A 144 3.17 -4.00 -8.23
N ASP A 145 4.01 -4.07 -7.18
CA ASP A 145 5.15 -4.98 -7.12
C ASP A 145 4.79 -6.34 -6.47
N ALA A 146 3.50 -6.58 -6.18
CA ALA A 146 3.05 -7.79 -5.51
C ALA A 146 3.03 -9.01 -6.43
N ASP A 147 3.16 -10.21 -5.83
CA ASP A 147 2.97 -11.49 -6.54
C ASP A 147 1.49 -11.69 -6.97
N ILE A 148 0.55 -11.17 -6.17
CA ILE A 148 -0.88 -11.19 -6.46
C ILE A 148 -1.44 -9.79 -6.18
N THR A 149 -2.03 -9.19 -7.20
CA THR A 149 -2.63 -7.87 -7.12
C THR A 149 -4.15 -7.96 -7.20
N LEU A 150 -4.82 -7.66 -6.10
CA LEU A 150 -6.27 -7.59 -5.99
C LEU A 150 -6.72 -6.13 -6.02
N ALA A 151 -7.94 -5.86 -6.47
CA ALA A 151 -8.53 -4.52 -6.43
C ALA A 151 -9.97 -4.55 -5.92
N GLU A 152 -10.40 -3.48 -5.25
CA GLU A 152 -11.81 -3.27 -4.96
C GLU A 152 -12.57 -2.84 -6.21
N PRO A 153 -13.87 -3.20 -6.35
CA PRO A 153 -14.69 -2.76 -7.47
C PRO A 153 -14.68 -1.23 -7.62
N GLY A 154 -14.49 -0.74 -8.84
CA GLY A 154 -14.51 0.68 -9.15
C GLY A 154 -13.33 1.51 -8.64
N ALA A 155 -12.34 0.90 -7.98
CA ALA A 155 -11.15 1.60 -7.50
C ALA A 155 -10.40 2.30 -8.64
N THR A 156 -9.94 3.52 -8.38
CA THR A 156 -9.13 4.29 -9.32
C THR A 156 -7.67 3.92 -9.15
N ILE A 157 -7.06 3.37 -10.20
CA ILE A 157 -5.70 2.83 -10.20
C ILE A 157 -4.93 3.46 -11.35
N GLY A 158 -3.88 4.22 -11.07
CA GLY A 158 -3.08 4.84 -12.12
C GLY A 158 -1.89 5.61 -11.60
N PHE A 159 -0.98 5.97 -12.48
CA PHE A 159 0.17 6.80 -12.11
C PHE A 159 -0.23 8.29 -12.08
N ALA A 160 -0.48 8.89 -13.23
CA ALA A 160 -0.98 10.26 -13.30
C ALA A 160 -2.49 10.29 -13.21
N GLY A 161 -3.05 11.25 -12.48
CA GLY A 161 -4.50 11.45 -12.43
C GLY A 161 -5.08 11.78 -13.82
N ALA A 162 -6.29 11.33 -14.11
CA ALA A 162 -6.96 11.51 -15.40
C ALA A 162 -6.93 12.97 -15.87
N ARG A 163 -7.22 13.92 -14.96
CA ARG A 163 -7.18 15.36 -15.26
C ARG A 163 -5.82 15.83 -15.79
N VAL A 164 -4.72 15.34 -15.20
CA VAL A 164 -3.37 15.70 -15.62
C VAL A 164 -3.09 15.16 -17.02
N ILE A 165 -3.51 13.93 -17.29
CA ILE A 165 -3.34 13.29 -18.60
C ILE A 165 -4.12 14.07 -19.66
N GLU A 166 -5.38 14.40 -19.41
CA GLU A 166 -6.23 15.17 -20.35
C GLU A 166 -5.65 16.55 -20.65
N GLN A 167 -5.19 17.26 -19.63
CA GLN A 167 -4.56 18.58 -19.79
C GLN A 167 -3.26 18.49 -20.59
N THR A 168 -2.45 17.45 -20.37
CA THR A 168 -1.15 17.28 -21.05
C THR A 168 -1.34 16.80 -22.49
N THR A 169 -2.22 15.83 -22.72
CA THR A 169 -2.42 15.21 -24.04
C THR A 169 -3.46 15.95 -24.88
N ARG A 170 -4.25 16.83 -24.26
CA ARG A 170 -5.42 17.52 -24.88
C ARG A 170 -6.46 16.56 -25.49
N LYS A 171 -6.57 15.37 -24.91
CA LYS A 171 -7.53 14.34 -25.31
C LYS A 171 -8.44 14.00 -24.13
N SER A 172 -9.73 13.82 -24.39
CA SER A 172 -10.65 13.27 -23.39
C SER A 172 -10.36 11.78 -23.19
N LEU A 173 -10.44 11.34 -21.94
CA LEU A 173 -10.24 9.95 -21.59
C LEU A 173 -11.59 9.20 -21.56
N PRO A 174 -11.59 7.89 -21.85
CA PRO A 174 -12.79 7.06 -21.65
C PRO A 174 -13.26 7.14 -20.19
N LYS A 175 -14.57 7.06 -19.95
CA LYS A 175 -15.15 7.13 -18.59
C LYS A 175 -14.60 6.06 -17.64
N GLU A 176 -14.31 4.88 -18.19
CA GLU A 176 -13.79 3.73 -17.44
C GLU A 176 -12.26 3.77 -17.26
N PHE A 177 -11.59 4.78 -17.80
CA PHE A 177 -10.13 4.88 -17.73
C PHE A 177 -9.64 4.90 -16.29
N GLN A 178 -8.62 4.09 -15.98
CA GLN A 178 -8.05 3.90 -14.65
C GLN A 178 -8.99 3.23 -13.62
N LYS A 179 -10.19 2.79 -13.99
CA LYS A 179 -11.01 1.99 -13.08
C LYS A 179 -10.49 0.56 -12.96
N ALA A 180 -10.74 -0.07 -11.81
CA ALA A 180 -10.28 -1.43 -11.54
C ALA A 180 -10.67 -2.41 -12.67
N GLU A 181 -11.88 -2.27 -13.22
CA GLU A 181 -12.39 -3.09 -14.31
C GLU A 181 -11.60 -2.88 -15.62
N PHE A 182 -11.22 -1.63 -15.89
CA PHE A 182 -10.37 -1.30 -17.03
C PHE A 182 -8.96 -1.87 -16.84
N VAL A 183 -8.40 -1.70 -15.65
CA VAL A 183 -7.05 -2.15 -15.29
C VAL A 183 -6.96 -3.67 -15.31
N LEU A 184 -8.00 -4.38 -14.82
CA LEU A 184 -8.13 -5.84 -14.91
C LEU A 184 -8.12 -6.32 -16.37
N LYS A 185 -8.93 -5.69 -17.22
CA LYS A 185 -9.01 -6.04 -18.65
C LYS A 185 -7.66 -5.91 -19.37
N HIS A 186 -6.79 -5.03 -18.88
CA HIS A 186 -5.45 -4.81 -19.44
C HIS A 186 -4.35 -5.63 -18.75
N GLY A 187 -4.70 -6.53 -17.82
CA GLY A 187 -3.78 -7.46 -17.20
C GLY A 187 -2.88 -6.87 -16.11
N PHE A 188 -3.24 -5.71 -15.53
CA PHE A 188 -2.47 -5.10 -14.44
C PHE A 188 -2.97 -5.49 -13.04
N VAL A 189 -4.13 -6.11 -12.94
CA VAL A 189 -4.71 -6.62 -11.69
C VAL A 189 -5.19 -8.04 -11.95
N ASP A 190 -4.99 -8.94 -11.00
CA ASP A 190 -5.34 -10.35 -11.15
C ASP A 190 -6.82 -10.62 -10.92
N ARG A 191 -7.43 -9.86 -9.96
CA ARG A 191 -8.84 -10.05 -9.63
C ARG A 191 -9.44 -8.82 -8.94
N ILE A 192 -10.73 -8.56 -9.24
CA ILE A 192 -11.56 -7.61 -8.51
C ILE A 192 -12.33 -8.35 -7.42
N VAL A 193 -12.25 -7.85 -6.18
CA VAL A 193 -12.81 -8.52 -5.01
C VAL A 193 -13.54 -7.51 -4.11
N PRO A 194 -14.85 -7.67 -3.93
CA PRO A 194 -15.60 -6.86 -2.97
C PRO A 194 -15.05 -7.03 -1.55
N ARG A 195 -15.07 -5.97 -0.75
CA ARG A 195 -14.50 -5.96 0.61
C ARG A 195 -15.00 -7.10 1.48
N ALA A 196 -16.28 -7.43 1.40
CA ALA A 196 -16.87 -8.52 2.18
C ALA A 196 -16.31 -9.92 1.86
N GLU A 197 -15.71 -10.09 0.66
CA GLU A 197 -15.16 -11.36 0.20
C GLU A 197 -13.64 -11.48 0.42
N GLN A 198 -12.97 -10.36 0.73
CA GLN A 198 -11.50 -10.30 0.80
C GLN A 198 -10.94 -11.26 1.85
N LYS A 199 -11.51 -11.31 3.08
CA LYS A 199 -11.01 -12.20 4.13
C LYS A 199 -10.98 -13.66 3.68
N LYS A 200 -12.05 -14.13 3.03
CA LYS A 200 -12.15 -15.50 2.54
C LYS A 200 -11.10 -15.79 1.48
N LEU A 201 -10.98 -14.92 0.48
CA LEU A 201 -10.01 -15.08 -0.59
C LEU A 201 -8.56 -15.03 -0.07
N LEU A 202 -8.25 -14.08 0.80
CA LEU A 202 -6.91 -13.96 1.40
C LEU A 202 -6.55 -15.21 2.21
N SER A 203 -7.50 -15.77 2.97
CA SER A 203 -7.31 -17.05 3.67
C SER A 203 -7.00 -18.19 2.69
N GLU A 204 -7.74 -18.30 1.59
CA GLU A 204 -7.51 -19.33 0.56
C GLU A 204 -6.13 -19.18 -0.09
N LEU A 205 -5.74 -17.94 -0.45
CA LEU A 205 -4.43 -17.66 -1.04
C LEU A 205 -3.29 -17.97 -0.07
N LEU A 206 -3.40 -17.57 1.19
CA LEU A 206 -2.40 -17.91 2.20
C LEU A 206 -2.25 -19.42 2.36
N LYS A 207 -3.37 -20.16 2.41
CA LYS A 207 -3.36 -21.61 2.49
C LYS A 207 -2.66 -22.29 1.30
N MET A 208 -2.89 -21.79 0.08
CA MET A 208 -2.26 -22.33 -1.12
C MET A 208 -0.73 -22.14 -1.12
N HIS A 209 -0.25 -21.08 -0.48
CA HIS A 209 1.17 -20.73 -0.44
C HIS A 209 1.86 -21.15 0.86
N GLU A 210 1.14 -21.79 1.78
CA GLU A 210 1.78 -22.43 2.92
C GLU A 210 2.76 -23.50 2.43
N ARG A 211 4.04 -23.29 2.72
CA ARG A 211 5.04 -24.34 2.49
C ARG A 211 4.69 -25.50 3.40
N SER A 212 4.35 -26.65 2.81
CA SER A 212 4.34 -27.88 3.58
C SER A 212 5.73 -28.04 4.20
N VAL A 213 5.81 -27.92 5.52
CA VAL A 213 6.99 -28.38 6.25
C VAL A 213 7.05 -29.88 5.99
N ARG A 214 7.83 -30.28 5.00
CA ARG A 214 8.20 -31.68 4.87
C ARG A 214 9.06 -32.00 6.09
N ALA A 215 8.47 -32.78 7.00
CA ALA A 215 9.13 -33.38 8.14
C ALA A 215 10.34 -34.21 7.69
#